data_88815dfafe42c363edc10412c9be40ad
#
_entry.id   88815dfafe42c363edc10412c9be40ad
#
_cell.length_a   1.000
_cell.length_b   1.000
_cell.length_c   1.000
_cell.angle_alpha   90.00
_cell.angle_beta   90.00
_cell.angle_gamma   90.00
#
_symmetry.space_group_name_H-M   'P 1'
#
loop_
_entity.id
_entity.type
_entity.pdbx_description
1 polymer ?
#
loop_
_entity_poly.entity_id
_entity_poly.type
_entity_poly.pdbx_seq_one_letter_code
_entity_poly.pdbx_strand_id
1 'polypeptide(L)'
;MLLNKVYKAVQQLANKNQVSGILTPAEFNRYAEFAQIELLDESYYNANQQGYEFNYEVSENFSTLKKVQSITLSGGQATKPTDYYYYSSALANYIFNDSGRTTPVEFVRDSEWAERLGSEVNKPSRQFPIMRNMDGFFDVYPQEINNITLTYIKEPIIPWWNYTLSGSTPVFAATGGVTTNPNAGVTAGDSSDFEIDDFEDFVWRICKYMGIETREGDLYQSANAEQNT
;
A
#
# COMPACT_ATOMS: atom_id res chain seq x y z
N MET A 1 7.49 -12.73 -11.08
CA MET A 1 8.92 -12.98 -11.40
C MET A 1 9.88 -12.13 -10.59
N LEU A 2 9.51 -10.96 -10.20
CA LEU A 2 10.31 -10.07 -9.34
C LEU A 2 10.66 -10.75 -8.01
N LEU A 3 9.69 -11.35 -7.34
CA LEU A 3 9.85 -12.05 -6.07
C LEU A 3 10.98 -13.08 -6.07
N ASN A 4 11.06 -13.93 -7.11
CA ASN A 4 12.13 -14.94 -7.20
C ASN A 4 13.52 -14.31 -7.48
N LYS A 5 13.56 -13.15 -8.16
CA LYS A 5 14.81 -12.40 -8.34
C LYS A 5 15.29 -11.82 -7.03
N VAL A 6 14.39 -11.22 -6.26
CA VAL A 6 14.67 -10.67 -4.91
C VAL A 6 15.19 -11.78 -4.00
N TYR A 7 14.51 -12.94 -3.95
CA TYR A 7 14.95 -14.08 -3.14
C TYR A 7 16.39 -14.50 -3.46
N LYS A 8 16.71 -14.64 -4.74
CA LYS A 8 18.07 -15.01 -5.17
C LYS A 8 19.11 -13.95 -4.82
N ALA A 9 18.79 -12.67 -4.99
CA ALA A 9 19.69 -11.57 -4.64
C ALA A 9 19.98 -11.55 -3.13
N VAL A 10 18.92 -11.67 -2.31
CA VAL A 10 19.04 -11.73 -0.85
C VAL A 10 19.88 -12.95 -0.41
N GLN A 11 19.67 -14.14 -1.00
CA GLN A 11 20.49 -15.30 -0.73
C GLN A 11 21.97 -15.07 -1.07
N GLN A 12 22.25 -14.43 -2.21
CA GLN A 12 23.63 -14.15 -2.61
C GLN A 12 24.32 -13.19 -1.64
N LEU A 13 23.62 -12.16 -1.17
CA LEU A 13 24.13 -11.20 -0.19
C LEU A 13 24.34 -11.87 1.17
N ALA A 14 23.39 -12.68 1.64
CA ALA A 14 23.50 -13.42 2.89
C ALA A 14 24.71 -14.38 2.87
N ASN A 15 24.93 -15.09 1.77
CA ASN A 15 26.08 -15.99 1.62
C ASN A 15 27.42 -15.27 1.62
N LYS A 16 27.50 -14.08 0.95
CA LYS A 16 28.72 -13.27 0.93
C LYS A 16 29.11 -12.76 2.32
N ASN A 17 28.15 -12.38 3.12
CA ASN A 17 28.38 -11.79 4.43
C ASN A 17 28.61 -12.84 5.54
N GLN A 18 28.72 -14.13 5.20
CA GLN A 18 28.93 -15.24 6.15
C GLN A 18 27.92 -15.25 7.31
N VAL A 19 26.74 -14.68 7.10
CA VAL A 19 25.64 -14.82 8.03
C VAL A 19 25.24 -16.30 8.01
N SER A 20 25.67 -17.04 9.01
CA SER A 20 25.46 -18.47 9.11
C SER A 20 24.00 -18.79 9.42
N GLY A 21 23.22 -18.82 8.37
CA GLY A 21 21.82 -19.21 8.39
C GLY A 21 21.32 -19.28 6.96
N ILE A 22 20.85 -20.44 6.56
CA ILE A 22 20.16 -20.57 5.29
C ILE A 22 18.85 -19.82 5.45
N LEU A 23 18.65 -18.72 4.69
CA LEU A 23 17.37 -18.04 4.62
C LEU A 23 16.30 -19.06 4.21
N THR A 24 15.42 -19.38 5.13
CA THR A 24 14.30 -20.29 4.84
C THR A 24 13.22 -19.57 4.03
N PRO A 25 12.45 -20.28 3.19
CA PRO A 25 11.33 -19.68 2.47
C PRO A 25 10.30 -18.97 3.38
N ALA A 26 10.09 -19.51 4.58
CA ALA A 26 9.16 -18.91 5.54
C ALA A 26 9.67 -17.58 6.11
N GLU A 27 10.96 -17.50 6.44
CA GLU A 27 11.59 -16.24 6.88
C GLU A 27 11.58 -15.20 5.75
N PHE A 28 11.93 -15.61 4.53
CA PHE A 28 11.87 -14.73 3.38
C PHE A 28 10.46 -14.16 3.17
N ASN A 29 9.44 -14.99 3.20
CA ASN A 29 8.06 -14.55 3.01
C ASN A 29 7.65 -13.50 4.05
N ARG A 30 8.01 -13.72 5.32
CA ARG A 30 7.73 -12.76 6.39
C ARG A 30 8.46 -11.43 6.19
N TYR A 31 9.74 -11.48 5.82
CA TYR A 31 10.51 -10.26 5.58
C TYR A 31 10.06 -9.53 4.30
N ALA A 32 9.65 -10.27 3.27
CA ALA A 32 9.08 -9.71 2.06
C ALA A 32 7.77 -8.95 2.33
N GLU A 33 6.90 -9.52 3.17
CA GLU A 33 5.67 -8.85 3.63
C GLU A 33 5.98 -7.54 4.35
N PHE A 34 6.88 -7.57 5.34
CA PHE A 34 7.28 -6.37 6.09
C PHE A 34 7.93 -5.31 5.18
N ALA A 35 8.78 -5.72 4.25
CA ALA A 35 9.41 -4.82 3.31
C ALA A 35 8.40 -4.12 2.40
N GLN A 36 7.37 -4.85 1.92
CA GLN A 36 6.33 -4.27 1.07
C GLN A 36 5.47 -3.25 1.83
N ILE A 37 5.09 -3.56 3.07
CA ILE A 37 4.31 -2.64 3.89
C ILE A 37 5.14 -1.40 4.25
N GLU A 38 6.41 -1.56 4.68
CA GLU A 38 7.29 -0.43 4.99
C GLU A 38 7.50 0.48 3.78
N LEU A 39 7.69 -0.09 2.59
CA LEU A 39 7.84 0.69 1.35
C LEU A 39 6.57 1.47 1.02
N LEU A 40 5.40 0.83 1.17
CA LEU A 40 4.10 1.46 0.95
C LEU A 40 3.89 2.65 1.91
N ASP A 41 4.13 2.42 3.21
CA ASP A 41 3.92 3.43 4.25
C ASP A 41 4.87 4.63 4.07
N GLU A 42 6.15 4.38 3.80
CA GLU A 42 7.13 5.43 3.56
C GLU A 42 6.81 6.24 2.31
N SER A 43 6.47 5.59 1.22
CA SER A 43 6.11 6.25 -0.02
C SER A 43 4.84 7.10 0.14
N TYR A 44 3.83 6.59 0.86
CA TYR A 44 2.61 7.35 1.16
C TYR A 44 2.89 8.54 2.09
N TYR A 45 3.71 8.36 3.11
CA TYR A 45 4.10 9.41 4.03
C TYR A 45 4.88 10.53 3.33
N ASN A 46 5.87 10.17 2.51
CA ASN A 46 6.66 11.12 1.74
C ASN A 46 5.80 11.91 0.74
N ALA A 47 4.84 11.25 0.09
CA ALA A 47 3.89 11.90 -0.80
C ALA A 47 3.02 12.95 -0.08
N ASN A 48 2.58 12.67 1.14
CA ASN A 48 1.76 13.60 1.93
C ASN A 48 2.57 14.77 2.52
N GLN A 49 3.87 14.60 2.76
CA GLN A 49 4.74 15.67 3.28
C GLN A 49 5.08 16.74 2.24
N GLN A 50 5.18 16.37 0.97
CA GLN A 50 5.60 17.26 -0.12
C GLN A 50 4.50 18.19 -0.64
N GLY A 51 3.31 18.16 -0.06
CA GLY A 51 2.21 19.04 -0.42
C GLY A 51 1.63 18.75 -1.81
N TYR A 52 1.17 19.78 -2.52
CA TYR A 52 0.45 19.66 -3.79
C TYR A 52 1.24 19.06 -4.97
N GLU A 53 2.54 18.93 -4.86
CA GLU A 53 3.35 18.13 -5.77
C GLU A 53 3.36 16.66 -5.33
N PHE A 54 2.19 16.05 -5.38
CA PHE A 54 2.08 14.60 -5.38
C PHE A 54 2.82 14.11 -6.62
N ASN A 55 4.10 13.76 -6.43
CA ASN A 55 4.97 13.43 -7.53
C ASN A 55 4.29 12.40 -8.42
N TYR A 56 4.26 12.66 -9.71
CA TYR A 56 3.71 11.77 -10.73
C TYR A 56 4.26 10.34 -10.56
N GLU A 57 5.53 10.22 -10.18
CA GLU A 57 6.20 8.95 -9.88
C GLU A 57 5.54 8.15 -8.75
N VAL A 58 5.20 8.80 -7.63
CA VAL A 58 4.49 8.14 -6.52
C VAL A 58 3.10 7.69 -6.96
N SER A 59 2.43 8.51 -7.79
CA SER A 59 1.14 8.14 -8.35
C SER A 59 1.22 6.93 -9.28
N GLU A 60 2.31 6.78 -10.00
CA GLU A 60 2.56 5.68 -10.92
C GLU A 60 2.91 4.39 -10.17
N ASN A 61 3.78 4.45 -9.16
CA ASN A 61 4.13 3.31 -8.31
C ASN A 61 2.92 2.72 -7.57
N PHE A 62 1.93 3.55 -7.21
CA PHE A 62 0.69 3.09 -6.60
C PHE A 62 -0.43 2.77 -7.59
N SER A 63 -0.21 2.90 -8.89
CA SER A 63 -1.27 2.69 -9.88
C SER A 63 -1.92 1.30 -9.78
N THR A 64 -1.15 0.29 -9.45
CA THR A 64 -1.61 -1.10 -9.26
C THR A 64 -2.44 -1.30 -7.99
N LEU A 65 -2.23 -0.45 -6.99
CA LEU A 65 -2.93 -0.49 -5.70
C LEU A 65 -4.13 0.46 -5.64
N LYS A 66 -4.27 1.36 -6.61
CA LYS A 66 -5.42 2.27 -6.65
C LYS A 66 -6.69 1.55 -7.04
N LYS A 67 -7.73 1.74 -6.22
CA LYS A 67 -9.09 1.29 -6.53
C LYS A 67 -10.07 2.45 -6.49
N VAL A 68 -11.10 2.33 -7.31
CA VAL A 68 -12.25 3.24 -7.33
C VAL A 68 -13.50 2.43 -7.02
N GLN A 69 -14.22 2.81 -6.00
CA GLN A 69 -15.44 2.12 -5.58
C GLN A 69 -16.55 3.10 -5.28
N SER A 70 -17.75 2.80 -5.79
CA SER A 70 -18.97 3.51 -5.40
C SER A 70 -19.50 2.91 -4.10
N ILE A 71 -19.74 3.78 -3.11
CA ILE A 71 -20.22 3.39 -1.78
C ILE A 71 -21.53 4.10 -1.50
N THR A 72 -22.57 3.34 -1.18
CA THR A 72 -23.85 3.89 -0.74
C THR A 72 -23.76 4.26 0.73
N LEU A 73 -24.25 5.44 1.08
CA LEU A 73 -24.29 5.92 2.44
C LEU A 73 -25.63 5.56 3.12
N SER A 74 -25.55 5.26 4.39
CA SER A 74 -26.71 5.10 5.25
C SER A 74 -26.59 6.06 6.44
N GLY A 75 -27.47 7.06 6.53
CA GLY A 75 -27.41 8.08 7.57
C GLY A 75 -26.12 8.91 7.59
N GLY A 76 -25.53 9.15 6.42
CA GLY A 76 -24.24 9.86 6.29
C GLY A 76 -22.99 8.99 6.52
N GLN A 77 -23.17 7.69 6.73
CA GLN A 77 -22.05 6.76 6.95
C GLN A 77 -21.77 5.91 5.72
N ALA A 78 -20.52 5.86 5.31
CA ALA A 78 -20.01 5.04 4.23
C ALA A 78 -19.10 3.94 4.79
N THR A 79 -19.53 2.68 4.71
CA THR A 79 -18.71 1.55 5.17
C THR A 79 -17.43 1.44 4.33
N LYS A 80 -16.28 1.31 5.00
CA LYS A 80 -15.00 1.14 4.30
C LYS A 80 -14.96 -0.19 3.54
N PRO A 81 -14.33 -0.21 2.37
CA PRO A 81 -13.96 -1.45 1.71
C PRO A 81 -13.10 -2.35 2.62
N THR A 82 -13.24 -3.66 2.52
CA THR A 82 -12.48 -4.62 3.34
C THR A 82 -10.98 -4.59 3.07
N ASP A 83 -10.60 -4.16 1.89
CA ASP A 83 -9.22 -4.00 1.43
C ASP A 83 -8.73 -2.54 1.47
N TYR A 84 -9.45 -1.65 2.19
CA TYR A 84 -9.05 -0.25 2.32
C TYR A 84 -7.80 -0.12 3.18
N TYR A 85 -6.78 0.58 2.64
CA TYR A 85 -5.55 0.89 3.35
C TYR A 85 -5.37 2.41 3.53
N TYR A 86 -5.27 3.17 2.44
CA TYR A 86 -5.12 4.63 2.48
C TYR A 86 -6.14 5.36 1.62
N TYR A 87 -6.57 6.52 2.11
CA TYR A 87 -7.42 7.46 1.36
C TYR A 87 -6.64 8.17 0.25
N SER A 88 -7.26 8.33 -0.90
CA SER A 88 -6.75 9.16 -2.00
C SER A 88 -7.67 10.33 -2.31
N SER A 89 -8.92 10.06 -2.66
CA SER A 89 -9.91 11.10 -2.93
C SER A 89 -11.34 10.55 -2.84
N ALA A 90 -12.31 11.44 -2.70
CA ALA A 90 -13.72 11.07 -2.78
C ALA A 90 -14.53 12.11 -3.54
N LEU A 91 -15.53 11.63 -4.29
CA LEU A 91 -16.51 12.45 -4.99
C LEU A 91 -17.90 12.11 -4.47
N ALA A 92 -18.65 13.10 -4.01
CA ALA A 92 -20.05 12.95 -3.67
C ALA A 92 -20.89 12.95 -4.94
N ASN A 93 -21.73 11.94 -5.09
CA ASN A 93 -22.67 11.82 -6.21
C ASN A 93 -24.08 12.10 -5.69
N TYR A 94 -24.75 13.05 -6.30
CA TYR A 94 -26.13 13.39 -5.97
C TYR A 94 -26.91 13.85 -7.22
N ILE A 95 -28.22 13.66 -7.18
CA ILE A 95 -29.13 14.09 -8.23
C ILE A 95 -29.70 15.44 -7.82
N PHE A 96 -29.55 16.44 -8.68
CA PHE A 96 -30.16 17.76 -8.51
C PHE A 96 -30.89 18.15 -9.80
N ASN A 97 -32.20 18.39 -9.70
CA ASN A 97 -33.03 18.69 -10.83
C ASN A 97 -32.85 17.74 -12.03
N ASP A 98 -32.94 16.43 -11.77
CA ASP A 98 -32.75 15.33 -12.74
C ASP A 98 -31.40 15.29 -13.45
N SER A 99 -30.43 16.08 -12.99
CA SER A 99 -29.06 16.06 -13.47
C SER A 99 -28.13 15.50 -12.38
N GLY A 100 -27.34 14.46 -12.72
CA GLY A 100 -26.28 13.95 -11.85
C GLY A 100 -25.18 15.00 -11.70
N ARG A 101 -24.79 15.27 -10.46
CA ARG A 101 -23.65 16.13 -10.14
C ARG A 101 -22.65 15.38 -9.27
N THR A 102 -21.38 15.65 -9.52
CA THR A 102 -20.28 15.17 -8.70
C THR A 102 -19.55 16.35 -8.08
N THR A 103 -19.25 16.26 -6.79
CA THR A 103 -18.52 17.31 -6.08
C THR A 103 -17.42 16.66 -5.26
N PRO A 104 -16.18 17.21 -5.26
CA PRO A 104 -15.12 16.74 -4.40
C PRO A 104 -15.52 16.78 -2.93
N VAL A 105 -15.20 15.74 -2.18
CA VAL A 105 -15.42 15.67 -0.73
C VAL A 105 -14.13 16.04 -0.05
N GLU A 106 -14.17 17.07 0.80
CA GLU A 106 -13.03 17.48 1.62
C GLU A 106 -12.82 16.50 2.77
N PHE A 107 -11.62 15.94 2.88
CA PHE A 107 -11.26 15.09 4.00
C PHE A 107 -10.75 15.94 5.15
N VAL A 108 -11.42 15.89 6.30
CA VAL A 108 -11.12 16.77 7.45
C VAL A 108 -10.74 15.96 8.69
N ARG A 109 -9.99 16.59 9.58
CA ARG A 109 -9.66 16.04 10.89
C ARG A 109 -10.83 16.17 11.87
N ASP A 110 -10.84 15.41 12.94
CA ASP A 110 -11.92 15.46 13.94
C ASP A 110 -12.11 16.85 14.57
N SER A 111 -11.03 17.60 14.80
CA SER A 111 -11.10 18.96 15.30
C SER A 111 -11.79 19.91 14.30
N GLU A 112 -11.45 19.82 13.04
CA GLU A 112 -12.04 20.62 11.95
C GLU A 112 -13.50 20.20 11.70
N TRP A 113 -13.83 18.93 11.85
CA TRP A 113 -15.20 18.42 11.73
C TRP A 113 -16.16 19.12 12.67
N ALA A 114 -15.81 19.17 13.96
CA ALA A 114 -16.65 19.82 14.98
C ALA A 114 -16.78 21.34 14.72
N GLU A 115 -15.69 22.01 14.36
CA GLU A 115 -15.67 23.42 14.02
C GLU A 115 -16.54 23.75 12.82
N ARG A 116 -16.41 22.97 11.72
CA ARG A 116 -17.17 23.17 10.49
C ARG A 116 -18.67 22.96 10.71
N LEU A 117 -19.09 21.96 11.50
CA LEU A 117 -20.49 21.73 11.81
C LEU A 117 -21.10 22.85 12.66
N GLY A 118 -20.33 23.46 13.54
CA GLY A 118 -20.73 24.59 14.38
C GLY A 118 -20.70 25.97 13.70
N SER A 119 -20.08 26.07 12.53
CA SER A 119 -19.89 27.33 11.83
C SER A 119 -21.14 27.73 11.05
N GLU A 120 -21.55 28.97 11.12
CA GLU A 120 -22.61 29.52 10.25
C GLU A 120 -22.09 29.89 8.86
N VAL A 121 -20.80 30.23 8.75
CA VAL A 121 -20.16 30.68 7.51
C VAL A 121 -19.60 29.52 6.68
N ASN A 122 -18.94 28.58 7.35
CA ASN A 122 -18.26 27.45 6.69
C ASN A 122 -19.00 26.13 6.88
N LYS A 123 -20.30 26.18 7.13
CA LYS A 123 -21.11 24.98 7.29
C LYS A 123 -21.09 24.12 6.03
N PRO A 124 -20.80 22.83 6.16
CA PRO A 124 -20.78 21.94 5.01
C PRO A 124 -22.10 21.87 4.30
N SER A 125 -22.05 21.80 2.99
CA SER A 125 -23.23 21.76 2.10
C SER A 125 -23.02 20.72 1.00
N ARG A 126 -24.05 20.51 0.16
CA ARG A 126 -23.92 19.63 -1.02
C ARG A 126 -22.83 20.10 -2.00
N GLN A 127 -22.50 21.39 -2.01
CA GLN A 127 -21.43 21.93 -2.86
C GLN A 127 -20.05 21.80 -2.22
N PHE A 128 -20.01 21.73 -0.89
CA PHE A 128 -18.79 21.62 -0.08
C PHE A 128 -18.97 20.54 0.98
N PRO A 129 -19.11 19.27 0.54
CA PRO A 129 -19.23 18.16 1.46
C PRO A 129 -17.92 17.88 2.17
N ILE A 130 -18.01 17.45 3.41
CA ILE A 130 -16.86 17.02 4.19
C ILE A 130 -16.97 15.56 4.58
N MET A 131 -15.83 14.93 4.82
CA MET A 131 -15.72 13.54 5.25
C MET A 131 -14.61 13.42 6.29
N ARG A 132 -14.83 12.58 7.31
CA ARG A 132 -13.80 12.18 8.26
C ARG A 132 -13.68 10.67 8.37
N ASN A 133 -12.52 10.24 8.89
CA ASN A 133 -12.20 8.84 9.09
C ASN A 133 -12.68 8.37 10.46
N MET A 134 -13.45 7.26 10.49
CA MET A 134 -13.88 6.58 11.70
C MET A 134 -13.46 5.11 11.64
N ASP A 135 -13.61 4.41 12.77
CA ASP A 135 -13.37 2.97 12.78
C ASP A 135 -14.44 2.24 11.96
N GLY A 136 -14.00 1.54 10.90
CA GLY A 136 -14.86 0.76 10.00
C GLY A 136 -15.69 1.56 8.99
N PHE A 137 -15.80 2.89 9.09
CA PHE A 137 -16.59 3.71 8.17
C PHE A 137 -16.04 5.14 8.04
N PHE A 138 -16.59 5.87 7.06
CA PHE A 138 -16.41 7.31 6.95
C PHE A 138 -17.70 8.01 7.31
N ASP A 139 -17.63 9.07 8.14
CA ASP A 139 -18.74 10.00 8.31
C ASP A 139 -18.69 11.04 7.19
N VAL A 140 -19.79 11.24 6.51
CA VAL A 140 -19.96 12.20 5.42
C VAL A 140 -21.07 13.19 5.76
N TYR A 141 -20.83 14.46 5.55
CA TYR A 141 -21.84 15.50 5.75
C TYR A 141 -21.90 16.43 4.52
N PRO A 142 -23.09 16.85 4.08
CA PRO A 142 -24.40 16.65 4.67
C PRO A 142 -24.93 15.21 4.49
N GLN A 143 -25.75 14.77 5.45
CA GLN A 143 -26.31 13.40 5.49
C GLN A 143 -27.25 13.05 4.31
N GLU A 144 -27.60 14.05 3.52
CA GLU A 144 -28.45 13.90 2.34
C GLU A 144 -27.68 13.31 1.13
N ILE A 145 -26.36 13.17 1.24
CA ILE A 145 -25.55 12.50 0.23
C ILE A 145 -25.76 11.00 0.37
N ASN A 146 -26.24 10.38 -0.69
CA ASN A 146 -26.59 8.96 -0.69
C ASN A 146 -25.49 8.06 -1.27
N ASN A 147 -24.53 8.64 -1.99
CA ASN A 147 -23.48 7.88 -2.65
C ASN A 147 -22.20 8.71 -2.77
N ILE A 148 -21.08 8.06 -2.55
CA ILE A 148 -19.75 8.59 -2.84
C ILE A 148 -18.98 7.63 -3.75
N THR A 149 -18.17 8.19 -4.63
CA THR A 149 -17.14 7.45 -5.34
C THR A 149 -15.82 7.66 -4.61
N LEU A 150 -15.37 6.63 -3.91
CA LEU A 150 -14.12 6.63 -3.17
C LEU A 150 -12.99 6.13 -4.05
N THR A 151 -11.90 6.88 -4.13
CA THR A 151 -10.62 6.43 -4.65
C THR A 151 -9.69 6.19 -3.46
N TYR A 152 -9.12 5.02 -3.39
CA TYR A 152 -8.27 4.62 -2.26
C TYR A 152 -7.13 3.71 -2.71
N ILE A 153 -6.14 3.58 -1.87
CA ILE A 153 -5.07 2.60 -2.01
C ILE A 153 -5.52 1.37 -1.24
N LYS A 154 -5.62 0.24 -1.92
CA LYS A 154 -5.96 -1.04 -1.30
C LYS A 154 -4.76 -1.60 -0.54
N GLU A 155 -5.03 -2.46 0.43
CA GLU A 155 -4.02 -3.30 1.06
C GLU A 155 -3.33 -4.17 -0.02
N PRO A 156 -1.99 -4.17 -0.10
CA PRO A 156 -1.29 -5.01 -1.05
C PRO A 156 -1.43 -6.49 -0.66
N ILE A 157 -1.44 -7.35 -1.67
CA ILE A 157 -1.38 -8.80 -1.41
C ILE A 157 -0.03 -9.16 -0.78
N ILE A 158 -0.04 -10.18 0.08
CA ILE A 158 1.17 -10.67 0.73
C ILE A 158 2.09 -11.31 -0.31
N PRO A 159 3.35 -10.85 -0.48
CA PRO A 159 4.31 -11.50 -1.34
C PRO A 159 4.57 -12.93 -0.83
N TRP A 160 4.36 -13.92 -1.68
CA TRP A 160 4.45 -15.31 -1.26
C TRP A 160 5.32 -16.13 -2.21
N TRP A 161 6.57 -16.38 -1.80
CA TRP A 161 7.50 -17.24 -2.51
C TRP A 161 7.19 -18.70 -2.20
N ASN A 162 6.58 -19.38 -3.15
CA ASN A 162 6.26 -20.79 -3.03
C ASN A 162 7.35 -21.65 -3.69
N TYR A 163 7.45 -22.91 -3.29
CA TYR A 163 8.52 -23.79 -3.73
C TYR A 163 8.07 -25.25 -3.86
N THR A 164 8.84 -25.99 -4.65
CA THR A 164 8.88 -27.47 -4.63
C THR A 164 10.21 -27.91 -4.08
N LEU A 165 10.31 -29.15 -3.65
CA LEU A 165 11.55 -29.72 -3.15
C LEU A 165 12.27 -30.51 -4.26
N SER A 166 13.53 -30.15 -4.52
CA SER A 166 14.46 -30.97 -5.31
C SER A 166 15.47 -31.60 -4.34
N GLY A 167 15.21 -32.85 -3.93
CA GLY A 167 15.85 -33.43 -2.77
C GLY A 167 15.47 -32.68 -1.48
N SER A 168 16.43 -32.06 -0.81
CA SER A 168 16.21 -31.19 0.37
C SER A 168 16.24 -29.71 0.06
N THR A 169 16.46 -29.32 -1.21
CA THR A 169 16.65 -27.92 -1.60
C THR A 169 15.33 -27.32 -2.09
N PRO A 170 14.85 -26.17 -1.54
CA PRO A 170 13.70 -25.47 -2.05
C PRO A 170 13.99 -24.85 -3.45
N VAL A 171 13.11 -25.09 -4.38
CA VAL A 171 13.17 -24.55 -5.74
C VAL A 171 11.89 -23.78 -6.02
N PHE A 172 12.00 -22.55 -6.50
CA PHE A 172 10.85 -21.70 -6.79
C PHE A 172 9.79 -22.39 -7.64
N ALA A 173 8.54 -22.30 -7.20
CA ALA A 173 7.38 -22.78 -7.92
C ALA A 173 6.38 -21.63 -8.09
N ALA A 174 6.12 -21.22 -9.34
CA ALA A 174 5.09 -20.22 -9.62
C ALA A 174 3.69 -20.77 -9.29
N THR A 175 3.47 -22.05 -9.59
CA THR A 175 2.22 -22.78 -9.36
C THR A 175 2.51 -24.18 -8.83
N GLY A 176 1.57 -24.74 -8.08
CA GLY A 176 1.67 -26.12 -7.62
C GLY A 176 2.75 -26.39 -6.56
N GLY A 177 3.17 -25.38 -5.81
CA GLY A 177 4.15 -25.54 -4.75
C GLY A 177 3.60 -26.25 -3.50
N VAL A 178 4.47 -26.43 -2.50
CA VAL A 178 4.16 -27.21 -1.28
C VAL A 178 3.56 -26.39 -0.14
N THR A 179 3.61 -25.05 -0.22
CA THR A 179 3.09 -24.17 0.83
C THR A 179 1.76 -23.54 0.43
N THR A 180 0.94 -23.23 1.43
CA THR A 180 -0.34 -22.55 1.22
C THR A 180 -0.13 -21.03 1.17
N ASN A 181 -0.57 -20.40 0.08
CA ASN A 181 -0.59 -18.96 -0.04
C ASN A 181 -1.66 -18.35 0.88
N PRO A 182 -1.36 -17.35 1.71
CA PRO A 182 -2.32 -16.73 2.62
C PRO A 182 -3.33 -15.80 1.94
N ASN A 183 -3.07 -15.37 0.70
CA ASN A 183 -3.92 -14.42 0.00
C ASN A 183 -5.26 -15.04 -0.41
N ALA A 184 -6.35 -14.31 -0.16
CA ALA A 184 -7.68 -14.71 -0.59
C ALA A 184 -7.79 -14.76 -2.12
N GLY A 185 -8.38 -15.83 -2.66
CA GLY A 185 -8.61 -15.97 -4.10
C GLY A 185 -7.40 -16.43 -4.91
N VAL A 186 -6.26 -16.66 -4.27
CA VAL A 186 -5.08 -17.29 -4.89
C VAL A 186 -5.16 -18.80 -4.69
N THR A 187 -4.82 -19.57 -5.71
CA THR A 187 -4.81 -21.04 -5.60
C THR A 187 -3.74 -21.48 -4.60
N ALA A 188 -4.10 -22.42 -3.73
CA ALA A 188 -3.16 -22.99 -2.77
C ALA A 188 -1.94 -23.58 -3.49
N GLY A 189 -0.75 -23.24 -3.00
CA GLY A 189 0.50 -23.67 -3.62
C GLY A 189 1.00 -22.76 -4.75
N ASP A 190 0.34 -21.64 -5.03
CA ASP A 190 0.83 -20.66 -5.99
C ASP A 190 1.61 -19.55 -5.31
N SER A 191 2.55 -18.92 -6.03
CA SER A 191 3.28 -17.74 -5.59
C SER A 191 2.49 -16.46 -5.84
N SER A 192 2.65 -15.48 -4.97
CA SER A 192 2.20 -14.09 -5.19
C SER A 192 3.41 -13.17 -5.27
N ASP A 193 3.48 -12.37 -6.31
CA ASP A 193 4.56 -11.41 -6.52
C ASP A 193 4.31 -10.11 -5.75
N PHE A 194 5.32 -9.25 -5.65
CA PHE A 194 5.14 -7.90 -5.13
C PHE A 194 4.20 -7.09 -6.02
N GLU A 195 3.35 -6.28 -5.42
CA GLU A 195 2.48 -5.36 -6.17
C GLU A 195 3.14 -3.99 -6.43
N ILE A 196 4.24 -3.68 -5.74
CA ILE A 196 5.08 -2.51 -5.97
C ILE A 196 6.34 -2.98 -6.67
N ASP A 197 6.74 -2.31 -7.76
CA ASP A 197 7.90 -2.72 -8.55
C ASP A 197 9.16 -1.91 -8.19
N ASP A 198 9.79 -2.27 -7.07
CA ASP A 198 11.05 -1.69 -6.64
C ASP A 198 12.02 -2.79 -6.19
N PHE A 199 12.79 -3.31 -7.16
CA PHE A 199 13.67 -4.43 -6.92
C PHE A 199 14.78 -4.13 -5.90
N GLU A 200 15.43 -2.99 -6.03
CA GLU A 200 16.61 -2.66 -5.22
C GLU A 200 16.22 -2.42 -3.77
N ASP A 201 15.16 -1.65 -3.57
CA ASP A 201 14.69 -1.31 -2.24
C ASP A 201 14.16 -2.54 -1.48
N PHE A 202 13.45 -3.45 -2.15
CA PHE A 202 13.04 -4.72 -1.56
C PHE A 202 14.23 -5.56 -1.08
N VAL A 203 15.27 -5.69 -1.89
CA VAL A 203 16.47 -6.44 -1.51
C VAL A 203 17.12 -5.85 -0.25
N TRP A 204 17.28 -4.52 -0.20
CA TRP A 204 17.88 -3.83 0.93
C TRP A 204 17.05 -3.94 2.20
N ARG A 205 15.72 -3.74 2.12
CA ARG A 205 14.82 -3.85 3.27
C ARG A 205 14.81 -5.27 3.85
N ILE A 206 14.74 -6.29 3.00
CA ILE A 206 14.79 -7.68 3.45
C ILE A 206 16.14 -7.98 4.13
N CYS A 207 17.25 -7.53 3.55
CA CYS A 207 18.57 -7.66 4.17
C CYS A 207 18.66 -6.96 5.55
N LYS A 208 18.06 -5.76 5.66
CA LYS A 208 17.94 -5.03 6.93
C LYS A 208 17.18 -5.84 7.98
N TYR A 209 16.06 -6.46 7.63
CA TYR A 209 15.31 -7.32 8.55
C TYR A 209 16.05 -8.60 8.93
N MET A 210 16.93 -9.09 8.07
CA MET A 210 17.79 -10.22 8.39
C MET A 210 18.96 -9.85 9.32
N GLY A 211 19.11 -8.57 9.69
CA GLY A 211 20.25 -8.10 10.49
C GLY A 211 21.58 -8.11 9.73
N ILE A 212 21.55 -8.14 8.41
CA ILE A 212 22.75 -8.00 7.60
C ILE A 212 23.16 -6.53 7.66
N GLU A 213 24.09 -6.21 8.54
CA GLU A 213 24.79 -4.93 8.49
C GLU A 213 25.66 -4.91 7.24
N THR A 214 25.16 -4.24 6.22
CA THR A 214 25.88 -4.14 4.97
C THR A 214 27.01 -3.13 5.13
N ARG A 215 28.26 -3.60 5.32
CA ARG A 215 29.46 -2.79 5.02
C ARG A 215 29.42 -2.20 3.61
N GLU A 216 28.59 -2.72 2.73
CA GLU A 216 28.34 -2.23 1.37
C GLU A 216 27.44 -0.97 1.37
N GLY A 217 26.61 -0.72 2.39
CA GLY A 217 25.87 0.54 2.53
C GLY A 217 26.79 1.75 2.63
N ASP A 218 27.91 1.61 3.34
CA ASP A 218 28.93 2.65 3.44
C ASP A 218 29.68 2.84 2.10
N LEU A 219 29.87 1.76 1.33
CA LEU A 219 30.47 1.82 0.00
C LEU A 219 29.52 2.42 -1.03
N TYR A 220 28.22 2.16 -0.94
CA TYR A 220 27.21 2.74 -1.82
C TYR A 220 27.01 4.25 -1.54
N GLN A 221 27.01 4.65 -0.27
CA GLN A 221 26.96 6.07 0.11
C GLN A 221 28.24 6.80 -0.30
N SER A 222 29.43 6.18 -0.17
CA SER A 222 30.67 6.78 -0.64
C SER A 222 30.76 6.89 -2.16
N ALA A 223 30.26 5.88 -2.90
CA ALA A 223 30.21 5.91 -4.36
C ALA A 223 29.22 6.99 -4.89
N ASN A 224 28.07 7.16 -4.24
CA ASN A 224 27.13 8.23 -4.58
C ASN A 224 27.65 9.62 -4.19
N ALA A 225 28.44 9.74 -3.12
CA ALA A 225 29.08 11.00 -2.75
C ALA A 225 30.17 11.41 -3.74
N GLU A 226 30.90 10.45 -4.32
CA GLU A 226 31.92 10.71 -5.36
C GLU A 226 31.31 11.05 -6.73
N GLN A 227 30.10 10.61 -7.04
CA GLN A 227 29.40 10.98 -8.28
C GLN A 227 28.81 12.38 -8.26
N ASN A 228 28.63 12.98 -7.08
CA ASN A 228 28.08 14.32 -6.89
C ASN A 228 29.13 15.41 -6.62
N THR A 229 30.41 15.12 -6.79
CA THR A 229 31.53 16.05 -6.74
C THR A 229 32.13 16.25 -8.12
#